data_a6505f5c169def04a224a618d12068ba
#
_entry.id   a6505f5c169def04a224a618d12068ba
#
_cell.length_a   1.000
_cell.length_b   1.000
_cell.length_c   1.000
_cell.angle_alpha   90.00
_cell.angle_beta   90.00
_cell.angle_gamma   90.00
#
_symmetry.space_group_name_H-M   'P 1'
#
loop_
_entity.id
_entity.type
_entity.pdbx_description
1 polymer ?
#
loop_
_entity_poly.entity_id
_entity_poly.type
_entity_poly.pdbx_seq_one_letter_code
_entity_poly.pdbx_strand_id
1 'polypeptide(L)'
;MSISPILLLGGTGQIGHFTIQALRRRYPDLPLLIGSRNRQKAEQVTSELSHAEAVVIDPHADDLGLGERPIGAVAVLYSDERLASLRYAHARGIPHLGISSGVYEVAPEIAIHMQHPDATAMVLGYEWLVGATTIATLTAAKAYARVDGIRIGALVDEEDRGGPAVTEDFERFASVTSSVLARREGAFAWRKGDEAGFSFRAIDARNWRLPASRRST
;
A
#
# COMPACT_ATOMS: atom_id res chain seq x y z
N MET A 1 7.03 -24.77 15.54
CA MET A 1 7.72 -24.06 14.43
C MET A 1 7.77 -22.59 14.82
N SER A 2 8.96 -21.99 14.87
CA SER A 2 9.08 -20.54 15.08
C SER A 2 8.62 -19.82 13.80
N ILE A 3 7.79 -18.80 13.95
CA ILE A 3 7.35 -17.97 12.82
C ILE A 3 8.54 -17.08 12.44
N SER A 4 8.93 -17.10 11.16
CA SER A 4 9.94 -16.19 10.65
C SER A 4 9.43 -14.75 10.67
N PRO A 5 10.27 -13.76 11.02
CA PRO A 5 9.85 -12.38 11.16
C PRO A 5 9.40 -11.76 9.82
N ILE A 6 8.49 -10.78 9.91
CA ILE A 6 8.10 -9.95 8.78
C ILE A 6 9.02 -8.72 8.74
N LEU A 7 9.65 -8.49 7.60
CA LEU A 7 10.41 -7.28 7.33
C LEU A 7 9.48 -6.14 6.91
N LEU A 8 9.42 -5.08 7.70
CA LEU A 8 8.67 -3.86 7.41
C LEU A 8 9.63 -2.78 6.93
N LEU A 9 9.65 -2.52 5.63
CA LEU A 9 10.38 -1.43 5.00
C LEU A 9 9.50 -0.17 5.00
N GLY A 10 10.00 0.92 5.55
CA GLY A 10 9.21 2.13 5.82
C GLY A 10 8.48 2.09 7.17
N GLY A 11 8.79 1.13 8.05
CA GLY A 11 8.21 1.01 9.39
C GLY A 11 8.45 2.23 10.30
N THR A 12 9.43 3.06 9.98
CA THR A 12 9.72 4.32 10.70
C THR A 12 8.90 5.53 10.23
N GLY A 13 8.08 5.37 9.19
CA GLY A 13 7.18 6.40 8.67
C GLY A 13 5.80 6.35 9.32
N GLN A 14 4.94 7.30 8.94
CA GLN A 14 3.57 7.41 9.49
C GLN A 14 2.74 6.15 9.20
N ILE A 15 2.71 5.68 7.94
CA ILE A 15 2.00 4.45 7.57
C ILE A 15 2.59 3.23 8.29
N GLY A 16 3.93 3.19 8.42
CA GLY A 16 4.63 2.16 9.18
C GLY A 16 4.16 2.10 10.64
N HIS A 17 4.04 3.23 11.28
CA HIS A 17 3.55 3.32 12.65
C HIS A 17 2.13 2.75 12.80
N PHE A 18 1.19 3.16 11.95
CA PHE A 18 -0.18 2.61 11.96
C PHE A 18 -0.21 1.12 11.65
N THR A 19 0.62 0.66 10.72
CA THR A 19 0.74 -0.76 10.38
C THR A 19 1.24 -1.57 11.56
N ILE A 20 2.29 -1.13 12.24
CA ILE A 20 2.83 -1.78 13.44
C ILE A 20 1.77 -1.84 14.53
N GLN A 21 1.08 -0.76 14.82
CA GLN A 21 0.00 -0.74 15.80
C GLN A 21 -1.12 -1.72 15.47
N ALA A 22 -1.53 -1.78 14.19
CA ALA A 22 -2.56 -2.70 13.75
C ALA A 22 -2.12 -4.17 13.88
N LEU A 23 -0.87 -4.47 13.52
CA LEU A 23 -0.28 -5.80 13.68
C LEU A 23 -0.19 -6.19 15.15
N ARG A 24 0.26 -5.31 16.04
CA ARG A 24 0.37 -5.60 17.47
C ARG A 24 -0.97 -5.85 18.14
N ARG A 25 -2.02 -5.12 17.74
CA ARG A 25 -3.39 -5.37 18.26
C ARG A 25 -3.91 -6.76 17.89
N ARG A 26 -3.57 -7.25 16.70
CA ARG A 26 -4.11 -8.51 16.17
C ARG A 26 -3.17 -9.70 16.41
N TYR A 27 -1.87 -9.44 16.38
CA TYR A 27 -0.81 -10.44 16.46
C TYR A 27 0.31 -9.92 17.39
N PRO A 28 0.11 -9.93 18.71
CA PRO A 28 1.02 -9.32 19.67
C PRO A 28 2.44 -9.91 19.62
N ASP A 29 2.55 -11.21 19.36
CA ASP A 29 3.81 -11.96 19.40
C ASP A 29 4.46 -12.13 18.01
N LEU A 30 3.90 -11.52 16.96
CA LEU A 30 4.44 -11.62 15.60
C LEU A 30 5.83 -10.98 15.55
N PRO A 31 6.89 -11.73 15.17
CA PRO A 31 8.22 -11.15 15.07
C PRO A 31 8.29 -10.14 13.93
N LEU A 32 8.82 -8.94 14.19
CA LEU A 32 8.98 -7.88 13.21
C LEU A 32 10.44 -7.44 13.09
N LEU A 33 10.89 -7.21 11.86
CA LEU A 33 12.13 -6.50 11.55
C LEU A 33 11.76 -5.13 11.00
N ILE A 34 12.16 -4.07 11.68
CA ILE A 34 11.90 -2.70 11.25
C ILE A 34 13.09 -2.21 10.44
N GLY A 35 12.92 -2.26 9.11
CA GLY A 35 13.96 -1.90 8.14
C GLY A 35 14.01 -0.38 7.90
N SER A 36 15.20 0.19 8.06
CA SER A 36 15.46 1.60 7.78
C SER A 36 16.89 1.83 7.33
N ARG A 37 17.14 2.81 6.46
CA ARG A 37 18.49 3.30 6.14
C ARG A 37 19.13 4.01 7.34
N ASN A 38 18.32 4.52 8.25
CA ASN A 38 18.76 5.19 9.47
C ASN A 38 18.55 4.26 10.67
N ARG A 39 19.67 3.75 11.22
CA ARG A 39 19.69 2.85 12.39
C ARG A 39 18.95 3.45 13.57
N GLN A 40 19.25 4.70 13.92
CA GLN A 40 18.70 5.35 15.10
C GLN A 40 17.17 5.46 15.06
N LYS A 41 16.60 5.79 13.87
CA LYS A 41 15.14 5.81 13.69
C LYS A 41 14.51 4.43 13.87
N ALA A 42 15.15 3.38 13.37
CA ALA A 42 14.64 2.02 13.54
C ALA A 42 14.71 1.57 15.02
N GLU A 43 15.82 1.84 15.69
CA GLU A 43 16.00 1.54 17.12
C GLU A 43 15.00 2.29 18.00
N GLN A 44 14.70 3.56 17.68
CA GLN A 44 13.68 4.33 18.40
C GLN A 44 12.30 3.65 18.31
N VAL A 45 11.90 3.21 17.11
CA VAL A 45 10.61 2.51 16.93
C VAL A 45 10.59 1.18 17.67
N THR A 46 11.68 0.40 17.59
CA THR A 46 11.73 -0.93 18.21
C THR A 46 11.86 -0.90 19.71
N SER A 47 12.41 0.18 20.30
CA SER A 47 12.55 0.31 21.77
C SER A 47 11.21 0.26 22.52
N GLU A 48 10.13 0.60 21.85
CA GLU A 48 8.77 0.62 22.42
C GLU A 48 7.96 -0.65 22.07
N LEU A 49 8.58 -1.60 21.36
CA LEU A 49 7.89 -2.76 20.81
C LEU A 49 8.45 -4.08 21.35
N SER A 50 7.58 -4.97 21.82
CA SER A 50 7.93 -6.36 22.04
C SER A 50 8.09 -7.09 20.70
N HIS A 51 8.93 -8.12 20.66
CA HIS A 51 9.14 -8.96 19.45
C HIS A 51 9.47 -8.17 18.18
N ALA A 52 10.25 -7.09 18.31
CA ALA A 52 10.71 -6.28 17.19
C ALA A 52 12.22 -6.04 17.25
N GLU A 53 12.87 -6.04 16.11
CA GLU A 53 14.29 -5.78 15.95
C GLU A 53 14.52 -4.72 14.87
N ALA A 54 15.45 -3.78 15.12
CA ALA A 54 15.86 -2.78 14.15
C ALA A 54 16.91 -3.37 13.21
N VAL A 55 16.73 -3.20 11.89
CA VAL A 55 17.70 -3.62 10.88
C VAL A 55 18.04 -2.46 9.95
N VAL A 56 19.32 -2.35 9.61
CA VAL A 56 19.79 -1.36 8.64
C VAL A 56 19.64 -1.94 7.24
N ILE A 57 19.02 -1.17 6.36
CA ILE A 57 18.78 -1.57 4.97
C ILE A 57 19.69 -0.80 4.03
N ASP A 58 20.36 -1.53 3.15
CA ASP A 58 21.05 -0.97 2.00
C ASP A 58 20.29 -1.33 0.71
N PRO A 59 19.53 -0.39 0.11
CA PRO A 59 18.78 -0.65 -1.11
C PRO A 59 19.66 -0.84 -2.35
N HIS A 60 20.99 -0.70 -2.24
CA HIS A 60 21.94 -0.95 -3.30
C HIS A 60 22.56 -2.35 -3.24
N ALA A 61 22.43 -3.04 -2.12
CA ALA A 61 22.85 -4.42 -1.97
C ALA A 61 21.75 -5.39 -2.39
N ASP A 62 22.07 -6.46 -3.11
CA ASP A 62 21.13 -7.48 -3.57
C ASP A 62 20.42 -8.19 -2.42
N ASP A 63 21.10 -8.32 -1.27
CA ASP A 63 20.57 -8.89 -0.03
C ASP A 63 19.98 -7.83 0.92
N LEU A 64 19.82 -6.59 0.48
CA LEU A 64 19.43 -5.44 1.28
C LEU A 64 20.32 -5.19 2.52
N GLY A 65 21.52 -5.72 2.54
CA GLY A 65 22.41 -5.68 3.71
C GLY A 65 22.00 -6.61 4.85
N LEU A 66 21.09 -7.56 4.61
CA LEU A 66 20.50 -8.44 5.62
C LEU A 66 21.23 -9.79 5.77
N GLY A 67 22.08 -10.16 4.80
CA GLY A 67 22.77 -11.45 4.78
C GLY A 67 21.79 -12.63 4.79
N GLU A 68 22.14 -13.70 5.49
CA GLU A 68 21.34 -14.93 5.58
C GLU A 68 20.25 -14.89 6.67
N ARG A 69 19.84 -13.70 7.10
CA ARG A 69 18.80 -13.53 8.12
C ARG A 69 17.48 -14.17 7.66
N PRO A 70 16.83 -14.99 8.50
CA PRO A 70 15.55 -15.58 8.16
C PRO A 70 14.45 -14.50 8.13
N ILE A 71 13.72 -14.44 7.02
CA ILE A 71 12.61 -13.52 6.81
C ILE A 71 11.44 -14.31 6.24
N GLY A 72 10.24 -14.12 6.79
CA GLY A 72 9.04 -14.84 6.38
C GLY A 72 8.23 -14.10 5.31
N ALA A 73 8.31 -12.76 5.28
CA ALA A 73 7.67 -11.92 4.28
C ALA A 73 8.29 -10.52 4.28
N VAL A 74 8.15 -9.80 3.18
CA VAL A 74 8.55 -8.38 3.05
C VAL A 74 7.30 -7.54 2.83
N ALA A 75 7.11 -6.49 3.63
CA ALA A 75 6.08 -5.47 3.41
C ALA A 75 6.74 -4.10 3.23
N VAL A 76 6.45 -3.46 2.10
CA VAL A 76 7.02 -2.16 1.71
C VAL A 76 5.95 -1.10 1.83
N LEU A 77 6.23 -0.07 2.62
CA LEU A 77 5.30 1.01 2.98
C LEU A 77 5.78 2.37 2.43
N TYR A 78 6.53 2.33 1.35
CA TYR A 78 6.98 3.50 0.59
C TYR A 78 7.13 3.10 -0.89
N SER A 79 7.26 4.07 -1.79
CA SER A 79 7.52 3.81 -3.21
C SER A 79 8.95 3.31 -3.41
N ASP A 80 9.13 2.01 -3.70
CA ASP A 80 10.43 1.37 -3.96
C ASP A 80 10.79 1.47 -5.46
N GLU A 81 11.20 2.63 -5.90
CA GLU A 81 11.54 2.91 -7.30
C GLU A 81 12.58 1.95 -7.89
N ARG A 82 13.44 1.38 -7.05
CA ARG A 82 14.49 0.45 -7.47
C ARG A 82 14.01 -1.00 -7.52
N LEU A 83 12.84 -1.28 -6.97
CA LEU A 83 12.29 -2.62 -6.80
C LEU A 83 13.27 -3.57 -6.06
N ALA A 84 14.12 -3.01 -5.21
CA ALA A 84 15.14 -3.76 -4.50
C ALA A 84 14.52 -4.78 -3.54
N SER A 85 13.46 -4.36 -2.84
CA SER A 85 12.71 -5.23 -1.92
C SER A 85 12.01 -6.39 -2.64
N LEU A 86 11.43 -6.12 -3.81
CA LEU A 86 10.76 -7.13 -4.62
C LEU A 86 11.77 -8.14 -5.18
N ARG A 87 12.91 -7.67 -5.72
CA ARG A 87 13.98 -8.54 -6.22
C ARG A 87 14.52 -9.44 -5.10
N TYR A 88 14.76 -8.86 -3.94
CA TYR A 88 15.17 -9.60 -2.75
C TYR A 88 14.18 -10.68 -2.35
N ALA A 89 12.89 -10.33 -2.24
CA ALA A 89 11.84 -11.27 -1.88
C ALA A 89 11.70 -12.39 -2.92
N HIS A 90 11.75 -12.03 -4.20
CA HIS A 90 11.65 -12.97 -5.31
C HIS A 90 12.82 -13.97 -5.33
N ALA A 91 14.06 -13.48 -5.18
CA ALA A 91 15.26 -14.32 -5.14
C ALA A 91 15.24 -15.32 -3.98
N ARG A 92 14.55 -15.01 -2.90
CA ARG A 92 14.42 -15.87 -1.71
C ARG A 92 13.13 -16.68 -1.64
N GLY A 93 12.23 -16.53 -2.59
CA GLY A 93 10.94 -17.21 -2.60
C GLY A 93 10.05 -16.83 -1.40
N ILE A 94 10.15 -15.61 -0.88
CA ILE A 94 9.35 -15.12 0.24
C ILE A 94 8.29 -14.11 -0.23
N PRO A 95 7.08 -14.10 0.38
CA PRO A 95 6.02 -13.19 0.00
C PRO A 95 6.41 -11.72 0.08
N HIS A 96 5.96 -10.94 -0.91
CA HIS A 96 6.15 -9.50 -1.00
C HIS A 96 4.80 -8.78 -1.04
N LEU A 97 4.68 -7.71 -0.25
CA LEU A 97 3.54 -6.80 -0.26
C LEU A 97 4.06 -5.38 -0.49
N GLY A 98 3.57 -4.72 -1.56
CA GLY A 98 3.88 -3.35 -1.91
C GLY A 98 2.66 -2.46 -1.91
N ILE A 99 2.85 -1.16 -1.64
CA ILE A 99 1.77 -0.16 -1.68
C ILE A 99 1.63 0.49 -3.07
N SER A 100 2.44 0.07 -4.05
CA SER A 100 2.40 0.61 -5.41
C SER A 100 1.01 0.48 -6.03
N SER A 101 0.53 1.54 -6.63
CA SER A 101 -0.82 1.63 -7.20
C SER A 101 -0.84 2.19 -8.62
N GLY A 102 0.12 3.02 -8.95
CA GLY A 102 0.23 3.63 -10.29
C GLY A 102 0.69 2.63 -11.35
N VAL A 103 0.21 2.79 -12.58
CA VAL A 103 0.61 1.92 -13.72
C VAL A 103 2.12 1.90 -13.90
N TYR A 104 2.78 3.03 -13.65
CA TYR A 104 4.24 3.17 -13.77
C TYR A 104 5.02 2.42 -12.70
N GLU A 105 4.40 2.18 -11.54
CA GLU A 105 4.98 1.40 -10.45
C GLU A 105 4.64 -0.08 -10.58
N VAL A 106 3.37 -0.38 -10.79
CA VAL A 106 2.85 -1.76 -10.84
C VAL A 106 3.35 -2.52 -12.07
N ALA A 107 3.52 -1.86 -13.23
CA ALA A 107 3.96 -2.54 -14.43
C ALA A 107 5.38 -3.13 -14.33
N PRO A 108 6.40 -2.41 -13.83
CA PRO A 108 7.72 -3.00 -13.58
C PRO A 108 7.70 -4.13 -12.54
N GLU A 109 6.87 -4.01 -11.49
CA GLU A 109 6.72 -5.06 -10.47
C GLU A 109 6.14 -6.33 -11.07
N ILE A 110 5.08 -6.21 -11.88
CA ILE A 110 4.49 -7.34 -12.61
C ILE A 110 5.53 -7.95 -13.57
N ALA A 111 6.30 -7.13 -14.27
CA ALA A 111 7.32 -7.63 -15.20
C ALA A 111 8.39 -8.49 -14.50
N ILE A 112 8.80 -8.12 -13.29
CA ILE A 112 9.71 -8.95 -12.48
C ILE A 112 9.01 -10.25 -12.07
N HIS A 113 7.79 -10.17 -11.56
CA HIS A 113 7.06 -11.33 -11.08
C HIS A 113 6.80 -12.35 -12.20
N MET A 114 6.48 -11.89 -13.39
CA MET A 114 6.19 -12.75 -14.55
C MET A 114 7.40 -13.55 -15.04
N GLN A 115 8.62 -13.19 -14.64
CA GLN A 115 9.80 -14.01 -14.98
C GLN A 115 9.78 -15.36 -14.25
N HIS A 116 9.26 -15.37 -13.02
CA HIS A 116 9.12 -16.59 -12.19
C HIS A 116 7.83 -16.47 -11.35
N PRO A 117 6.64 -16.61 -11.93
CA PRO A 117 5.37 -16.32 -11.26
C PRO A 117 5.06 -17.27 -10.09
N ASP A 118 5.64 -18.47 -10.12
CA ASP A 118 5.47 -19.48 -9.07
C ASP A 118 6.49 -19.36 -7.92
N ALA A 119 7.45 -18.41 -8.01
CA ALA A 119 8.51 -18.30 -7.01
C ALA A 119 7.96 -17.85 -5.64
N THR A 120 7.03 -16.91 -5.62
CA THR A 120 6.43 -16.40 -4.38
C THR A 120 5.13 -15.65 -4.64
N ALA A 121 4.35 -15.43 -3.58
CA ALA A 121 3.16 -14.57 -3.64
C ALA A 121 3.57 -13.09 -3.67
N MET A 122 2.95 -12.31 -4.57
CA MET A 122 3.10 -10.87 -4.64
C MET A 122 1.74 -10.21 -4.46
N VAL A 123 1.65 -9.26 -3.52
CA VAL A 123 0.44 -8.46 -3.26
C VAL A 123 0.71 -7.02 -3.67
N LEU A 124 -0.06 -6.52 -4.61
CA LEU A 124 0.02 -5.17 -5.16
C LEU A 124 -1.27 -4.38 -4.93
N GLY A 125 -1.20 -3.07 -5.15
CA GLY A 125 -2.37 -2.20 -5.08
C GLY A 125 -2.96 -2.11 -3.67
N TYR A 126 -2.14 -2.16 -2.65
CA TYR A 126 -2.58 -2.16 -1.25
C TYR A 126 -2.59 -0.75 -0.62
N GLU A 127 -2.51 0.27 -1.44
CA GLU A 127 -2.62 1.65 -0.98
C GLU A 127 -4.08 2.03 -0.65
N TRP A 128 -4.29 3.20 -0.02
CA TRP A 128 -5.62 3.55 0.49
C TRP A 128 -6.68 3.81 -0.59
N LEU A 129 -6.30 4.40 -1.74
CA LEU A 129 -7.24 4.68 -2.83
C LEU A 129 -7.71 3.40 -3.52
N VAL A 130 -6.81 2.47 -3.82
CA VAL A 130 -7.13 1.21 -4.50
C VAL A 130 -7.51 0.13 -3.49
N GLY A 131 -6.68 -0.12 -2.50
CA GLY A 131 -6.88 -1.18 -1.52
C GLY A 131 -8.04 -0.90 -0.56
N ALA A 132 -7.97 0.20 0.19
CA ALA A 132 -8.97 0.51 1.21
C ALA A 132 -10.34 0.80 0.61
N THR A 133 -10.42 1.55 -0.50
CA THR A 133 -11.70 1.83 -1.17
C THR A 133 -12.31 0.58 -1.78
N THR A 134 -11.50 -0.34 -2.31
CA THR A 134 -11.96 -1.63 -2.83
C THR A 134 -12.57 -2.47 -1.72
N ILE A 135 -11.90 -2.60 -0.58
CA ILE A 135 -12.41 -3.35 0.58
C ILE A 135 -13.71 -2.73 1.11
N ALA A 136 -13.76 -1.41 1.26
CA ALA A 136 -14.96 -0.69 1.71
C ALA A 136 -16.12 -0.90 0.73
N THR A 137 -15.86 -0.78 -0.56
CA THR A 137 -16.85 -0.98 -1.63
C THR A 137 -17.41 -2.39 -1.65
N LEU A 138 -16.54 -3.40 -1.62
CA LEU A 138 -16.96 -4.81 -1.59
C LEU A 138 -17.73 -5.13 -0.30
N THR A 139 -17.36 -4.53 0.82
CA THR A 139 -18.07 -4.71 2.08
C THR A 139 -19.47 -4.09 2.01
N ALA A 140 -19.61 -2.89 1.47
CA ALA A 140 -20.91 -2.25 1.27
C ALA A 140 -21.77 -3.01 0.26
N ALA A 141 -21.17 -3.52 -0.81
CA ALA A 141 -21.86 -4.27 -1.86
C ALA A 141 -22.51 -5.57 -1.36
N LYS A 142 -22.00 -6.18 -0.30
CA LYS A 142 -22.60 -7.40 0.30
C LYS A 142 -24.04 -7.22 0.78
N ALA A 143 -24.46 -5.99 1.06
CA ALA A 143 -25.82 -5.70 1.50
C ALA A 143 -26.84 -5.71 0.34
N TYR A 144 -26.41 -5.82 -0.91
CA TYR A 144 -27.25 -5.73 -2.09
C TYR A 144 -27.26 -7.04 -2.86
N ALA A 145 -28.44 -7.47 -3.33
CA ALA A 145 -28.58 -8.65 -4.19
C ALA A 145 -27.98 -8.42 -5.59
N ARG A 146 -27.96 -7.16 -6.03
CA ARG A 146 -27.41 -6.74 -7.32
C ARG A 146 -26.81 -5.34 -7.20
N VAL A 147 -25.69 -5.12 -7.86
CA VAL A 147 -25.00 -3.82 -7.92
C VAL A 147 -24.89 -3.42 -9.39
N ASP A 148 -25.63 -2.38 -9.80
CA ASP A 148 -25.63 -1.89 -11.19
C ASP A 148 -24.56 -0.81 -11.43
N GLY A 149 -24.05 -0.20 -10.37
CA GLY A 149 -23.00 0.82 -10.49
C GLY A 149 -22.40 1.18 -9.15
N ILE A 150 -21.14 1.56 -9.19
CA ILE A 150 -20.36 2.02 -8.03
C ILE A 150 -19.76 3.39 -8.40
N ARG A 151 -19.89 4.35 -7.51
CA ARG A 151 -19.22 5.64 -7.61
C ARG A 151 -18.42 5.88 -6.35
N ILE A 152 -17.13 6.13 -6.53
CA ILE A 152 -16.19 6.40 -5.43
C ILE A 152 -15.75 7.85 -5.56
N GLY A 153 -15.87 8.61 -4.47
CA GLY A 153 -15.31 9.96 -4.34
C GLY A 153 -14.30 9.96 -3.20
N ALA A 154 -13.13 10.50 -3.45
CA ALA A 154 -12.12 10.73 -2.43
C ALA A 154 -11.98 12.24 -2.20
N LEU A 155 -12.09 12.66 -0.95
CA LEU A 155 -11.76 14.02 -0.52
C LEU A 155 -10.36 13.97 0.08
N VAL A 156 -9.46 14.76 -0.48
CA VAL A 156 -8.11 14.94 0.03
C VAL A 156 -8.04 16.33 0.65
N ASP A 157 -7.70 16.41 1.92
CA ASP A 157 -7.52 17.65 2.64
C ASP A 157 -6.07 18.10 2.51
N GLU A 158 -5.83 19.34 2.07
CA GLU A 158 -4.49 19.92 1.95
C GLU A 158 -3.80 20.07 3.31
N GLU A 159 -4.58 20.11 4.40
CA GLU A 159 -4.07 20.14 5.76
C GLU A 159 -3.75 18.74 6.31
N ASP A 160 -4.17 17.68 5.61
CA ASP A 160 -3.82 16.30 5.99
C ASP A 160 -2.32 16.10 5.81
N ARG A 161 -1.63 15.96 6.95
CA ARG A 161 -0.17 15.81 6.98
C ARG A 161 0.24 14.45 6.44
N GLY A 162 0.14 14.30 5.12
CA GLY A 162 0.83 13.24 4.41
C GLY A 162 2.34 13.37 4.63
N GLY A 163 3.04 12.25 4.73
CA GLY A 163 4.51 12.29 4.74
C GLY A 163 5.05 12.83 3.40
N PRO A 164 6.34 13.16 3.29
CA PRO A 164 6.96 13.67 2.05
C PRO A 164 6.63 12.83 0.81
N ALA A 165 6.51 11.51 0.96
CA ALA A 165 6.14 10.59 -0.11
C ALA A 165 4.76 10.91 -0.73
N VAL A 166 3.80 11.38 0.05
CA VAL A 166 2.46 11.73 -0.47
C VAL A 166 2.54 12.95 -1.37
N THR A 167 3.32 13.97 -0.98
CA THR A 167 3.52 15.17 -1.81
C THR A 167 4.25 14.81 -3.11
N GLU A 168 5.29 14.00 -3.03
CA GLU A 168 6.03 13.52 -4.21
C GLU A 168 5.14 12.70 -5.15
N ASP A 169 4.25 11.86 -4.62
CA ASP A 169 3.32 11.06 -5.41
C ASP A 169 2.28 11.95 -6.12
N PHE A 170 1.75 12.98 -5.43
CA PHE A 170 0.84 13.93 -6.06
C PHE A 170 1.50 14.74 -7.17
N GLU A 171 2.72 15.25 -6.95
CA GLU A 171 3.48 15.98 -7.95
C GLU A 171 3.80 15.09 -9.17
N ARG A 172 4.20 13.85 -8.93
CA ARG A 172 4.47 12.86 -9.96
C ARG A 172 3.20 12.55 -10.74
N PHE A 173 2.10 12.28 -10.07
CA PHE A 173 0.81 11.99 -10.69
C PHE A 173 0.34 13.16 -11.56
N ALA A 174 0.40 14.38 -11.06
CA ALA A 174 0.04 15.58 -11.80
C ALA A 174 0.94 15.83 -13.03
N SER A 175 2.23 15.48 -12.94
CA SER A 175 3.19 15.72 -14.05
C SER A 175 3.11 14.66 -15.15
N VAL A 176 2.69 13.45 -14.85
CA VAL A 176 2.75 12.31 -15.79
C VAL A 176 1.39 11.99 -16.41
N THR A 177 0.29 12.31 -15.76
CA THR A 177 -1.06 11.92 -16.21
C THR A 177 -1.72 12.98 -17.08
N SER A 178 -1.28 13.12 -18.33
CA SER A 178 -2.10 13.76 -19.35
C SER A 178 -3.26 12.88 -19.84
N SER A 179 -3.21 11.58 -19.56
CA SER A 179 -4.23 10.60 -19.97
C SER A 179 -4.46 9.55 -18.88
N VAL A 180 -5.69 9.12 -18.73
CA VAL A 180 -6.10 8.05 -17.82
C VAL A 180 -6.67 6.87 -18.59
N LEU A 181 -6.44 5.65 -18.11
CA LEU A 181 -7.03 4.45 -18.68
C LEU A 181 -8.46 4.32 -18.13
N ALA A 182 -9.44 4.54 -18.99
CA ALA A 182 -10.86 4.46 -18.65
C ALA A 182 -11.52 3.27 -19.34
N ARG A 183 -12.48 2.63 -18.67
CA ARG A 183 -13.29 1.57 -19.24
C ARG A 183 -14.65 2.12 -19.66
N ARG A 184 -14.97 2.02 -20.95
CA ARG A 184 -16.32 2.32 -21.49
C ARG A 184 -16.78 1.18 -22.37
N GLU A 185 -18.04 0.83 -22.28
CA GLU A 185 -18.67 -0.21 -23.11
C GLU A 185 -17.89 -1.53 -23.15
N GLY A 186 -17.28 -1.87 -22.02
CA GLY A 186 -16.52 -3.11 -21.88
C GLY A 186 -15.05 -3.06 -22.36
N ALA A 187 -14.62 -2.00 -23.04
CA ALA A 187 -13.25 -1.83 -23.54
C ALA A 187 -12.45 -0.81 -22.72
N PHE A 188 -11.15 -1.04 -22.57
CA PHE A 188 -10.22 -0.06 -22.01
C PHE A 188 -9.68 0.85 -23.10
N ALA A 189 -9.69 2.16 -22.86
CA ALA A 189 -9.11 3.17 -23.74
C ALA A 189 -8.45 4.30 -22.95
N TRP A 190 -7.35 4.80 -23.46
CA TRP A 190 -6.71 6.00 -22.94
C TRP A 190 -7.55 7.23 -23.29
N ARG A 191 -7.85 8.04 -22.28
CA ARG A 191 -8.60 9.29 -22.40
C ARG A 191 -7.81 10.44 -21.79
N LYS A 192 -7.95 11.63 -22.34
CA LYS A 192 -7.42 12.83 -21.69
C LYS A 192 -8.08 13.02 -20.32
N GLY A 193 -7.34 13.57 -19.36
CA GLY A 193 -7.81 13.73 -17.99
C GLY A 193 -9.12 14.53 -17.87
N ASP A 194 -9.28 15.55 -18.69
CA ASP A 194 -10.49 16.39 -18.80
C ASP A 194 -11.71 15.65 -19.42
N GLU A 195 -11.47 14.70 -20.29
CA GLU A 195 -12.51 13.85 -20.90
C GLU A 195 -12.94 12.67 -20.00
N ALA A 196 -12.06 12.26 -19.10
CA ALA A 196 -12.29 11.16 -18.16
C ALA A 196 -12.99 11.62 -16.89
N GLY A 197 -13.02 12.93 -16.65
CA GLY A 197 -13.49 13.54 -15.42
C GLY A 197 -14.97 13.28 -15.15
N PHE A 198 -15.26 12.80 -13.94
CA PHE A 198 -16.55 12.96 -13.32
C PHE A 198 -16.56 14.32 -12.61
N SER A 199 -17.39 15.27 -13.02
CA SER A 199 -17.63 16.42 -12.18
C SER A 199 -18.43 15.98 -10.96
N PHE A 200 -17.76 15.90 -9.82
CA PHE A 200 -18.47 15.94 -8.55
C PHE A 200 -18.95 17.38 -8.39
N ARG A 201 -20.28 17.62 -8.46
CA ARG A 201 -20.83 18.84 -7.83
C ARG A 201 -20.41 18.74 -6.37
N ALA A 202 -19.71 19.77 -5.88
CA ALA A 202 -19.39 19.87 -4.47
C ALA A 202 -20.68 19.62 -3.68
N ILE A 203 -20.76 18.48 -3.04
CA ILE A 203 -21.83 18.18 -2.09
C ILE A 203 -21.47 19.11 -0.93
N ASP A 204 -22.34 20.06 -0.64
CA ASP A 204 -22.17 20.93 0.53
C ASP A 204 -21.97 20.03 1.75
N ALA A 205 -20.74 20.00 2.26
CA ALA A 205 -20.33 19.16 3.38
C ALA A 205 -21.20 19.33 4.64
N ARG A 206 -21.97 20.41 4.70
CA ARG A 206 -22.93 20.71 5.77
C ARG A 206 -24.17 19.81 5.78
N ASN A 207 -24.44 19.07 4.74
CA ASN A 207 -25.60 18.19 4.61
C ASN A 207 -25.28 16.67 4.64
N TRP A 208 -24.04 16.30 4.95
CA TRP A 208 -23.68 14.89 5.10
C TRP A 208 -24.15 14.36 6.46
N ARG A 209 -25.34 13.76 6.50
CA ARG A 209 -25.76 12.92 7.62
C ARG A 209 -25.56 11.47 7.21
N LEU A 210 -24.71 10.75 7.93
CA LEU A 210 -24.68 9.29 7.86
C LEU A 210 -26.11 8.79 8.11
N PRO A 211 -26.67 7.91 7.26
CA PRO A 211 -27.96 7.30 7.55
C PRO A 211 -27.83 6.61 8.91
N ALA A 212 -28.75 6.93 9.81
CA ALA A 212 -28.80 6.31 11.12
C ALA A 212 -28.86 4.78 10.93
N SER A 213 -27.95 4.08 11.57
CA SER A 213 -27.96 2.62 11.58
C SER A 213 -29.35 2.16 12.04
N ARG A 214 -30.07 1.47 11.17
CA ARG A 214 -31.30 0.78 11.59
C ARG A 214 -30.84 -0.28 12.60
N ARG A 215 -31.11 -0.02 13.86
CA ARG A 215 -31.06 -1.06 14.88
C ARG A 215 -32.18 -2.03 14.54
N SER A 216 -31.83 -3.27 14.16
CA SER A 216 -32.76 -4.37 14.11
C SER A 216 -33.25 -4.63 15.52
N THR A 217 -34.52 -4.45 15.75
CA THR A 217 -35.25 -5.06 16.86
C THR A 217 -35.42 -6.53 16.62
#